data_6580e4c70ab994fb5eb09b92f99c631b
#
_entry.id   6580e4c70ab994fb5eb09b92f99c631b
#
_cell.length_a   1.000
_cell.length_b   1.000
_cell.length_c   1.000
_cell.angle_alpha   90.00
_cell.angle_beta   90.00
_cell.angle_gamma   90.00
#
_symmetry.space_group_name_H-M   'P 1'
#
loop_
_entity.id
_entity.type
_entity.pdbx_description
1 polymer ?
#
loop_
_entity_poly.entity_id
_entity_poly.type
_entity_poly.pdbx_seq_one_letter_code
_entity_poly.pdbx_strand_id
1 'polypeptide(L)'
;MYGGPNRSPLLPPDFNDGDGNSDNPNPQDKPEQQPDGNKPAENNPSENPNENESTLQESSSNNPQYTSWRPAKNSMSKYASGKGGSNGKRNAVSNYVKSHGGSQNAAKSAKSAIRTTISIGDFFGGVKQKGITQVLKDFNIPIEGRKPKEILNDIVNVLAPTPDLNDDSVARKALVNTMSIIYEKFDDEKKDISLLDSLDSDISKILITKYIETFIYERLIHDVGSRIEKKAENSNAAAKIEKELKEYIETKVSTTLKDKPLSIINSETKNVNVLVEGLYQQCYKVLEDQL
;
A
#
# COMPACT_ATOMS: atom_id res chain seq x y z
N MET A 1 0.05 -15.80 24.94
CA MET A 1 0.96 -15.34 23.86
C MET A 1 0.47 -13.98 23.43
N TYR A 2 1.24 -12.95 23.72
CA TYR A 2 0.85 -11.56 23.46
C TYR A 2 1.33 -11.19 22.06
N GLY A 3 0.40 -10.96 21.14
CA GLY A 3 0.70 -10.32 19.84
C GLY A 3 0.97 -8.84 20.05
N GLY A 4 2.22 -8.42 19.88
CA GLY A 4 2.57 -7.01 19.85
C GLY A 4 1.98 -6.33 18.60
N PRO A 5 1.83 -5.00 18.60
CA PRO A 5 1.25 -4.29 17.46
C PRO A 5 2.12 -4.49 16.23
N ASN A 6 1.50 -4.93 15.13
CA ASN A 6 2.12 -5.07 13.81
C ASN A 6 2.64 -3.70 13.35
N ARG A 7 3.93 -3.49 13.51
CA ARG A 7 4.62 -2.32 12.94
C ARG A 7 5.18 -2.70 11.58
N SER A 8 4.68 -2.07 10.53
CA SER A 8 5.34 -2.13 9.24
C SER A 8 6.73 -1.47 9.36
N PRO A 9 7.83 -2.11 8.95
CA PRO A 9 9.16 -1.49 8.96
C PRO A 9 9.28 -0.28 8.04
N LEU A 10 8.26 -0.01 7.23
CA LEU A 10 8.15 1.16 6.33
C LEU A 10 7.43 2.35 6.97
N LEU A 11 6.91 2.20 8.20
CA LEU A 11 6.16 3.25 8.87
C LEU A 11 7.06 4.00 9.85
N PRO A 12 7.00 5.35 9.86
CA PRO A 12 7.77 6.17 10.80
C PRO A 12 7.35 5.92 12.26
N PRO A 13 8.22 6.27 13.24
CA PRO A 13 7.98 6.01 14.67
C PRO A 13 6.70 6.61 15.24
N ASP A 14 6.15 7.64 14.61
CA ASP A 14 4.90 8.31 15.00
C ASP A 14 3.63 7.64 14.45
N PHE A 15 3.78 6.52 13.74
CA PHE A 15 2.64 5.74 13.23
C PHE A 15 1.93 4.93 14.34
N ASN A 16 2.03 5.32 15.57
CA ASN A 16 1.32 4.64 16.63
C ASN A 16 -0.17 5.04 16.65
N ASP A 17 -1.07 4.05 16.77
CA ASP A 17 -2.53 4.24 16.81
C ASP A 17 -3.06 4.91 18.09
N GLY A 18 -2.24 5.68 18.76
CA GLY A 18 -2.60 6.45 19.94
C GLY A 18 -3.60 7.56 19.60
N ASP A 19 -4.87 7.21 19.41
CA ASP A 19 -5.96 8.11 19.71
C ASP A 19 -6.07 8.18 21.25
N GLY A 20 -5.29 9.10 21.85
CA GLY A 20 -5.48 9.47 23.23
C GLY A 20 -6.84 10.14 23.42
N ASN A 21 -7.88 9.35 23.56
CA ASN A 21 -9.11 9.75 24.24
C ASN A 21 -9.02 9.19 25.64
N SER A 22 -8.45 9.97 26.53
CA SER A 22 -8.52 9.73 27.96
C SER A 22 -9.92 10.08 28.46
N ASP A 23 -10.84 9.12 28.38
CA ASP A 23 -12.00 9.10 29.27
C ASP A 23 -11.52 8.51 30.60
N ASN A 24 -11.27 9.40 31.54
CA ASN A 24 -10.96 9.08 32.92
C ASN A 24 -12.27 8.91 33.70
N PRO A 25 -12.58 7.77 34.29
CA PRO A 25 -13.45 7.68 35.43
C PRO A 25 -12.60 7.68 36.70
N ASN A 26 -12.79 8.72 37.50
CA ASN A 26 -12.35 8.84 38.88
C ASN A 26 -12.95 7.71 39.74
N PRO A 27 -12.19 7.08 40.64
CA PRO A 27 -12.70 6.84 41.98
C PRO A 27 -11.74 7.26 43.10
N GLN A 28 -12.36 7.94 44.04
CA GLN A 28 -11.92 8.22 45.36
C GLN A 28 -11.34 6.99 46.08
N ASP A 29 -10.23 7.23 46.84
CA ASP A 29 -10.14 6.91 48.28
C ASP A 29 -8.79 7.40 48.82
N LYS A 30 -8.91 8.20 49.90
CA LYS A 30 -7.87 8.65 50.80
C LYS A 30 -7.68 7.61 51.93
N PRO A 31 -6.58 7.60 52.77
CA PRO A 31 -6.32 8.65 53.73
C PRO A 31 -4.84 9.02 54.05
N GLU A 32 -4.67 10.28 54.41
CA GLU A 32 -3.92 10.94 55.47
C GLU A 32 -2.52 10.47 55.94
N GLN A 33 -1.52 11.37 55.89
CA GLN A 33 -0.91 12.03 57.07
C GLN A 33 0.17 13.04 56.67
N GLN A 34 0.06 14.24 57.27
CA GLN A 34 1.00 15.37 57.35
C GLN A 34 1.96 15.18 58.57
N PRO A 35 2.88 16.13 58.99
CA PRO A 35 3.25 17.46 58.46
C PRO A 35 4.75 17.88 58.58
N ASP A 36 5.00 19.16 58.31
CA ASP A 36 6.10 20.10 58.74
C ASP A 36 7.22 20.35 57.70
N GLY A 37 7.58 21.54 57.32
CA GLY A 37 7.54 22.86 57.85
C GLY A 37 8.54 23.75 57.09
N ASN A 38 8.19 25.02 56.96
CA ASN A 38 9.02 26.24 56.75
C ASN A 38 9.12 26.89 55.36
N LYS A 39 8.40 28.01 55.29
CA LYS A 39 8.59 29.25 54.52
C LYS A 39 9.70 30.11 55.12
N PRO A 40 10.22 31.26 54.56
CA PRO A 40 9.49 32.26 53.75
C PRO A 40 10.26 33.02 52.62
N ALA A 41 9.47 33.73 51.83
CA ALA A 41 9.48 35.13 51.39
C ALA A 41 10.27 35.60 50.15
N GLU A 42 9.47 36.14 49.22
CA GLU A 42 9.48 37.48 48.58
C GLU A 42 10.54 37.77 47.49
N ASN A 43 10.14 38.05 46.25
CA ASN A 43 9.78 39.35 45.70
C ASN A 43 9.51 39.29 44.19
N ASN A 44 8.39 39.85 43.78
CA ASN A 44 8.10 40.33 42.43
C ASN A 44 8.48 41.82 42.34
N PRO A 45 8.84 42.49 41.23
CA PRO A 45 7.81 42.87 40.24
C PRO A 45 8.25 43.05 38.76
N SER A 46 7.22 43.00 37.88
CA SER A 46 6.93 43.87 36.71
C SER A 46 7.94 44.02 35.58
N GLU A 47 7.55 43.74 34.36
CA GLU A 47 7.11 44.62 33.27
C GLU A 47 7.47 44.04 31.88
N ASN A 48 6.49 44.04 31.00
CA ASN A 48 6.47 43.83 29.56
C ASN A 48 6.89 45.13 28.84
N PRO A 49 6.96 45.25 27.51
CA PRO A 49 7.21 44.34 26.39
C PRO A 49 8.34 44.84 25.46
N ASN A 50 8.84 44.01 24.54
CA ASN A 50 9.20 44.54 23.22
C ASN A 50 9.36 43.41 22.15
N GLU A 51 8.71 43.66 21.04
CA GLU A 51 8.82 42.99 19.79
C GLU A 51 10.25 43.02 19.25
N ASN A 52 10.73 41.91 18.72
CA ASN A 52 11.72 41.94 17.66
C ASN A 52 11.60 40.69 16.76
N GLU A 53 11.06 40.90 15.56
CA GLU A 53 11.28 40.07 14.41
C GLU A 53 12.77 39.80 14.21
N SER A 54 13.16 38.54 14.23
CA SER A 54 14.44 38.11 13.69
C SER A 54 14.22 36.93 12.77
N THR A 55 14.25 37.26 11.49
CA THR A 55 14.53 36.41 10.32
C THR A 55 15.58 35.37 10.69
N LEU A 56 15.16 34.10 10.84
CA LEU A 56 16.10 32.99 10.86
C LEU A 56 16.18 32.37 9.48
N GLN A 57 17.33 32.58 8.87
CA GLN A 57 17.78 31.92 7.66
C GLN A 57 17.62 30.41 7.77
N GLU A 58 16.96 29.82 6.76
CA GLU A 58 16.95 28.39 6.51
C GLU A 58 18.37 27.89 6.29
N SER A 59 18.94 27.25 7.29
CA SER A 59 20.07 26.37 7.11
C SER A 59 19.54 25.01 6.61
N SER A 60 19.83 24.69 5.36
CA SER A 60 19.59 23.38 4.74
C SER A 60 20.36 22.29 5.50
N SER A 61 19.72 21.67 6.47
CA SER A 61 20.18 20.43 7.07
C SER A 61 19.64 19.26 6.24
N ASN A 62 20.53 18.46 5.69
CA ASN A 62 20.26 17.14 5.08
C ASN A 62 19.82 16.13 6.16
N ASN A 63 18.65 16.35 6.74
CA ASN A 63 18.00 15.41 7.62
C ASN A 63 16.94 14.66 6.76
N PRO A 64 16.84 13.32 6.79
CA PRO A 64 15.78 12.63 6.09
C PRO A 64 14.45 13.18 6.58
N GLN A 65 13.72 13.83 5.68
CA GLN A 65 12.46 14.50 5.96
C GLN A 65 11.46 13.42 6.40
N TYR A 66 11.24 13.29 7.70
CA TYR A 66 10.21 12.42 8.26
C TYR A 66 8.84 12.91 7.78
N THR A 67 8.29 12.21 6.82
CA THR A 67 6.95 12.51 6.33
C THR A 67 5.93 12.02 7.35
N SER A 68 5.13 12.95 7.87
CA SER A 68 4.07 12.62 8.82
C SER A 68 2.92 11.87 8.14
N TRP A 69 2.45 10.79 8.77
CA TRP A 69 1.27 10.03 8.34
C TRP A 69 -0.05 10.67 8.78
N ARG A 70 -0.01 11.72 9.58
CA ARG A 70 -1.19 12.42 10.08
C ARG A 70 -2.11 12.95 8.97
N PRO A 71 -1.61 13.57 7.88
CA PRO A 71 -2.46 14.00 6.77
C PRO A 71 -3.21 12.85 6.09
N ALA A 72 -2.56 11.70 5.82
CA ALA A 72 -3.19 10.52 5.24
C ALA A 72 -4.29 9.97 6.16
N LYS A 73 -4.00 9.76 7.44
CA LYS A 73 -4.96 9.27 8.44
C LYS A 73 -6.16 10.20 8.57
N ASN A 74 -5.94 11.50 8.65
CA ASN A 74 -6.99 12.50 8.81
C ASN A 74 -7.88 12.60 7.57
N SER A 75 -7.31 12.65 6.37
CA SER A 75 -8.08 12.72 5.13
C SER A 75 -8.88 11.45 4.88
N MET A 76 -8.31 10.27 5.18
CA MET A 76 -9.04 9.00 5.12
C MET A 76 -10.19 8.97 6.13
N SER A 77 -9.97 9.41 7.37
CA SER A 77 -11.01 9.49 8.41
C SER A 77 -12.14 10.45 8.01
N LYS A 78 -11.82 11.61 7.42
CA LYS A 78 -12.83 12.56 6.90
C LYS A 78 -13.63 11.97 5.76
N TYR A 79 -12.97 11.28 4.83
CA TYR A 79 -13.64 10.61 3.71
C TYR A 79 -14.56 9.50 4.23
N ALA A 80 -14.07 8.64 5.10
CA ALA A 80 -14.81 7.51 5.66
C ALA A 80 -16.05 7.94 6.48
N SER A 81 -15.99 9.09 7.16
CA SER A 81 -17.13 9.64 7.92
C SER A 81 -18.09 10.50 7.07
N GLY A 82 -17.94 10.53 5.75
CA GLY A 82 -18.77 11.36 4.86
C GLY A 82 -18.47 12.87 4.93
N LYS A 83 -17.48 13.30 5.73
CA LYS A 83 -17.12 14.71 5.93
C LYS A 83 -16.07 15.21 4.92
N GLY A 84 -15.68 14.39 3.95
CA GLY A 84 -14.64 14.71 2.96
C GLY A 84 -15.10 15.64 1.83
N GLY A 85 -16.39 15.85 1.67
CA GLY A 85 -16.95 16.59 0.53
C GLY A 85 -16.74 15.88 -0.82
N SER A 86 -16.96 16.57 -1.92
CA SER A 86 -16.84 16.02 -3.29
C SER A 86 -15.44 15.51 -3.63
N ASN A 87 -14.41 16.11 -3.04
CA ASN A 87 -13.00 15.72 -3.26
C ASN A 87 -12.46 14.78 -2.18
N GLY A 88 -13.29 14.28 -1.27
CA GLY A 88 -12.84 13.47 -0.11
C GLY A 88 -11.98 12.27 -0.48
N LYS A 89 -12.44 11.48 -1.45
CA LYS A 89 -11.72 10.31 -1.98
C LYS A 89 -10.35 10.69 -2.58
N ARG A 90 -10.35 11.69 -3.45
CA ARG A 90 -9.13 12.22 -4.09
C ARG A 90 -8.13 12.72 -3.06
N ASN A 91 -8.58 13.51 -2.07
CA ASN A 91 -7.74 14.02 -1.01
C ASN A 91 -7.16 12.89 -0.12
N ALA A 92 -7.94 11.85 0.16
CA ALA A 92 -7.50 10.70 0.93
C ALA A 92 -6.34 9.98 0.22
N VAL A 93 -6.48 9.69 -1.08
CA VAL A 93 -5.45 9.00 -1.87
C VAL A 93 -4.23 9.90 -2.10
N SER A 94 -4.41 11.19 -2.43
CA SER A 94 -3.30 12.12 -2.61
C SER A 94 -2.45 12.29 -1.34
N ASN A 95 -3.10 12.50 -0.19
CA ASN A 95 -2.38 12.62 1.09
C ASN A 95 -1.68 11.31 1.49
N TYR A 96 -2.24 10.16 1.12
CA TYR A 96 -1.58 8.88 1.30
C TYR A 96 -0.25 8.82 0.53
N VAL A 97 -0.24 9.17 -0.75
CA VAL A 97 1.01 9.20 -1.55
C VAL A 97 2.00 10.21 -0.99
N LYS A 98 1.56 11.41 -0.61
CA LYS A 98 2.39 12.44 0.03
C LYS A 98 3.01 11.97 1.33
N SER A 99 2.30 11.13 2.12
CA SER A 99 2.82 10.59 3.38
C SER A 99 3.94 9.54 3.18
N HIS A 100 4.08 8.99 1.99
CA HIS A 100 5.28 8.21 1.60
C HIS A 100 6.50 9.09 1.22
N GLY A 101 6.36 10.41 1.27
CA GLY A 101 7.36 11.34 0.73
C GLY A 101 7.20 11.60 -0.77
N GLY A 102 5.97 11.48 -1.27
CA GLY A 102 5.59 11.68 -2.66
C GLY A 102 5.74 10.44 -3.54
N SER A 103 5.33 10.59 -4.79
CA SER A 103 5.25 9.51 -5.78
C SER A 103 6.57 8.78 -6.02
N GLN A 104 7.70 9.50 -6.00
CA GLN A 104 9.03 8.90 -6.19
C GLN A 104 9.39 7.95 -5.03
N ASN A 105 9.19 8.38 -3.78
CA ASN A 105 9.51 7.56 -2.61
C ASN A 105 8.51 6.41 -2.44
N ALA A 106 7.24 6.63 -2.78
CA ALA A 106 6.23 5.58 -2.82
C ALA A 106 6.62 4.46 -3.80
N ALA A 107 7.11 4.81 -5.00
CA ALA A 107 7.60 3.85 -5.98
C ALA A 107 8.87 3.13 -5.51
N LYS A 108 9.87 3.86 -5.02
CA LYS A 108 11.13 3.28 -4.51
C LYS A 108 10.91 2.28 -3.37
N SER A 109 9.89 2.49 -2.56
CA SER A 109 9.54 1.59 -1.46
C SER A 109 8.72 0.37 -1.88
N ALA A 110 8.23 0.30 -3.13
CA ALA A 110 7.45 -0.83 -3.67
C ALA A 110 8.34 -1.96 -4.23
N LYS A 111 9.43 -2.31 -3.54
CA LYS A 111 10.46 -3.26 -4.05
C LYS A 111 9.90 -4.64 -4.36
N SER A 112 9.06 -5.18 -3.48
CA SER A 112 8.45 -6.50 -3.66
C SER A 112 7.48 -6.50 -4.83
N ALA A 113 6.72 -5.44 -5.02
CA ALA A 113 5.82 -5.29 -6.15
C ALA A 113 6.58 -5.16 -7.48
N ILE A 114 7.69 -4.43 -7.51
CA ILE A 114 8.55 -4.32 -8.69
C ILE A 114 9.06 -5.70 -9.09
N ARG A 115 9.58 -6.49 -8.14
CA ARG A 115 10.05 -7.87 -8.40
C ARG A 115 8.92 -8.75 -8.94
N THR A 116 7.77 -8.75 -8.29
CA THR A 116 6.61 -9.56 -8.72
C THR A 116 6.12 -9.13 -10.11
N THR A 117 6.12 -7.82 -10.43
CA THR A 117 5.78 -7.33 -11.78
C THR A 117 6.70 -7.92 -12.85
N ILE A 118 8.01 -7.97 -12.59
CA ILE A 118 8.99 -8.56 -13.49
C ILE A 118 8.74 -10.07 -13.61
N SER A 119 8.52 -10.77 -12.50
CA SER A 119 8.22 -12.21 -12.49
C SER A 119 6.96 -12.55 -13.30
N ILE A 120 5.91 -11.71 -13.24
CA ILE A 120 4.70 -11.85 -14.10
C ILE A 120 5.09 -11.74 -15.59
N GLY A 121 5.91 -10.76 -15.92
CA GLY A 121 6.39 -10.57 -17.29
C GLY A 121 7.24 -11.73 -17.78
N ASP A 122 8.16 -12.24 -16.98
CA ASP A 122 8.98 -13.42 -17.30
C ASP A 122 8.12 -14.65 -17.54
N PHE A 123 7.20 -14.94 -16.63
CA PHE A 123 6.37 -16.13 -16.71
C PHE A 123 5.46 -16.11 -17.94
N PHE A 124 4.61 -15.10 -18.06
CA PHE A 124 3.64 -15.03 -19.15
C PHE A 124 4.25 -14.67 -20.51
N GLY A 125 5.36 -13.95 -20.51
CA GLY A 125 6.19 -13.77 -21.69
C GLY A 125 6.80 -15.10 -22.16
N GLY A 126 7.27 -15.92 -21.23
CA GLY A 126 7.76 -17.28 -21.48
C GLY A 126 6.68 -18.22 -22.01
N VAL A 127 5.46 -18.17 -21.44
CA VAL A 127 4.31 -18.96 -21.95
C VAL A 127 4.05 -18.66 -23.43
N LYS A 128 4.07 -17.40 -23.81
CA LYS A 128 3.88 -16.98 -25.19
C LYS A 128 4.98 -17.51 -26.15
N GLN A 129 6.22 -17.59 -25.66
CA GLN A 129 7.38 -17.98 -26.49
C GLN A 129 7.56 -19.49 -26.63
N LYS A 130 7.37 -20.24 -25.56
CA LYS A 130 7.73 -21.66 -25.48
C LYS A 130 6.63 -22.58 -24.93
N GLY A 131 5.46 -22.02 -24.66
CA GLY A 131 4.30 -22.74 -24.13
C GLY A 131 4.36 -23.00 -22.62
N ILE A 132 3.16 -23.22 -22.04
CA ILE A 132 3.01 -23.37 -20.58
C ILE A 132 3.76 -24.58 -20.05
N THR A 133 3.75 -25.71 -20.75
CA THR A 133 4.41 -26.94 -20.30
C THR A 133 5.91 -26.75 -20.10
N GLN A 134 6.57 -26.03 -21.01
CA GLN A 134 8.00 -25.76 -20.90
C GLN A 134 8.29 -24.77 -19.77
N VAL A 135 7.46 -23.73 -19.64
CA VAL A 135 7.61 -22.76 -18.56
C VAL A 135 7.45 -23.41 -17.19
N LEU A 136 6.44 -24.27 -17.00
CA LEU A 136 6.25 -24.98 -15.74
C LEU A 136 7.45 -25.89 -15.40
N LYS A 137 8.05 -26.55 -16.41
CA LYS A 137 9.29 -27.31 -16.21
C LYS A 137 10.46 -26.43 -15.77
N ASP A 138 10.63 -25.27 -16.39
CA ASP A 138 11.71 -24.34 -16.06
C ASP A 138 11.59 -23.82 -14.62
N PHE A 139 10.37 -23.67 -14.12
CA PHE A 139 10.08 -23.28 -12.72
C PHE A 139 9.95 -24.49 -11.77
N ASN A 140 10.25 -25.73 -12.22
CA ASN A 140 10.11 -26.96 -11.44
C ASN A 140 8.70 -27.18 -10.87
N ILE A 141 7.66 -26.77 -11.58
CA ILE A 141 6.27 -26.98 -11.22
C ILE A 141 5.78 -28.30 -11.86
N PRO A 142 5.42 -29.32 -11.07
CA PRO A 142 4.92 -30.59 -11.60
C PRO A 142 3.52 -30.42 -12.18
N ILE A 143 3.26 -31.10 -13.30
CA ILE A 143 1.97 -31.04 -14.00
C ILE A 143 1.20 -32.36 -13.84
N GLU A 144 1.93 -33.48 -13.85
CA GLU A 144 1.36 -34.82 -13.96
C GLU A 144 0.44 -35.15 -12.76
N GLY A 145 -0.79 -35.55 -13.05
CA GLY A 145 -1.81 -35.93 -12.06
C GLY A 145 -2.40 -34.77 -11.24
N ARG A 146 -2.09 -33.51 -11.60
CA ARG A 146 -2.52 -32.33 -10.83
C ARG A 146 -3.66 -31.57 -11.50
N LYS A 147 -4.52 -31.00 -10.67
CA LYS A 147 -5.59 -30.10 -11.15
C LYS A 147 -5.02 -28.74 -11.54
N PRO A 148 -5.59 -28.08 -12.57
CA PRO A 148 -5.14 -26.74 -13.00
C PRO A 148 -5.06 -25.71 -11.86
N LYS A 149 -6.03 -25.70 -10.95
CA LYS A 149 -6.05 -24.78 -9.80
C LYS A 149 -4.87 -25.01 -8.83
N GLU A 150 -4.42 -26.25 -8.67
CA GLU A 150 -3.24 -26.56 -7.85
C GLU A 150 -1.95 -26.03 -8.51
N ILE A 151 -1.84 -26.19 -9.83
CA ILE A 151 -0.74 -25.67 -10.63
C ILE A 151 -0.72 -24.14 -10.57
N LEU A 152 -1.89 -23.48 -10.69
CA LEU A 152 -2.00 -22.03 -10.55
C LEU A 152 -1.57 -21.53 -9.17
N ASN A 153 -1.83 -22.28 -8.11
CA ASN A 153 -1.32 -21.94 -6.77
C ASN A 153 0.20 -21.98 -6.71
N ASP A 154 0.82 -22.98 -7.34
CA ASP A 154 2.28 -23.06 -7.42
C ASP A 154 2.88 -21.94 -8.28
N ILE A 155 2.21 -21.56 -9.36
CA ILE A 155 2.58 -20.37 -10.13
C ILE A 155 2.60 -19.13 -9.24
N VAL A 156 1.57 -18.91 -8.41
CA VAL A 156 1.55 -17.81 -7.44
C VAL A 156 2.73 -17.89 -6.46
N ASN A 157 3.07 -19.09 -5.98
CA ASN A 157 4.19 -19.30 -5.06
C ASN A 157 5.55 -18.97 -5.70
N VAL A 158 5.69 -19.18 -6.98
CA VAL A 158 6.91 -18.87 -7.74
C VAL A 158 7.00 -17.38 -8.08
N LEU A 159 5.87 -16.77 -8.48
CA LEU A 159 5.85 -15.36 -8.90
C LEU A 159 6.00 -14.36 -7.74
N ALA A 160 5.48 -14.69 -6.56
CA ALA A 160 5.62 -13.86 -5.38
C ALA A 160 6.49 -14.54 -4.33
N PRO A 161 7.46 -13.83 -3.74
CA PRO A 161 8.29 -14.38 -2.69
C PRO A 161 7.46 -14.79 -1.47
N THR A 162 7.98 -15.75 -0.70
CA THR A 162 7.46 -16.04 0.65
C THR A 162 7.50 -14.75 1.47
N PRO A 163 6.43 -14.40 2.18
CA PRO A 163 6.38 -13.14 2.91
C PRO A 163 7.33 -13.13 4.09
N ASP A 164 8.45 -12.46 3.96
CA ASP A 164 9.37 -12.18 5.07
C ASP A 164 9.14 -10.80 5.68
N LEU A 165 8.57 -9.90 4.88
CA LEU A 165 8.27 -8.51 5.25
C LEU A 165 6.79 -8.18 4.95
N ASN A 166 6.28 -7.14 5.57
CA ASN A 166 4.90 -6.67 5.32
C ASN A 166 4.68 -6.30 3.85
N ASP A 167 5.67 -5.69 3.19
CA ASP A 167 5.59 -5.36 1.76
C ASP A 167 5.46 -6.62 0.88
N ASP A 168 6.13 -7.72 1.25
CA ASP A 168 6.00 -9.02 0.58
C ASP A 168 4.60 -9.60 0.74
N SER A 169 3.99 -9.45 1.93
CA SER A 169 2.61 -9.89 2.21
C SER A 169 1.60 -9.14 1.36
N VAL A 170 1.74 -7.82 1.22
CA VAL A 170 0.88 -6.98 0.37
C VAL A 170 1.06 -7.35 -1.10
N ALA A 171 2.31 -7.52 -1.56
CA ALA A 171 2.63 -7.91 -2.93
C ALA A 171 2.03 -9.29 -3.29
N ARG A 172 2.13 -10.26 -2.36
CA ARG A 172 1.53 -11.59 -2.52
C ARG A 172 0.02 -11.53 -2.56
N LYS A 173 -0.63 -10.79 -1.65
CA LYS A 173 -2.09 -10.59 -1.65
C LYS A 173 -2.56 -9.99 -2.97
N ALA A 174 -1.87 -8.98 -3.47
CA ALA A 174 -2.16 -8.35 -4.76
C ALA A 174 -2.03 -9.35 -5.92
N LEU A 175 -1.02 -10.23 -5.89
CA LEU A 175 -0.86 -11.26 -6.94
C LEU A 175 -2.00 -12.27 -6.89
N VAL A 176 -2.38 -12.79 -5.72
CA VAL A 176 -3.51 -13.72 -5.58
C VAL A 176 -4.79 -13.11 -6.16
N ASN A 177 -5.08 -11.85 -5.81
CA ASN A 177 -6.24 -11.13 -6.33
C ASN A 177 -6.16 -10.89 -7.84
N THR A 178 -4.96 -10.65 -8.37
CA THR A 178 -4.75 -10.49 -9.82
C THR A 178 -4.97 -11.81 -10.55
N MET A 179 -4.48 -12.91 -10.01
CA MET A 179 -4.60 -14.23 -10.61
C MET A 179 -6.05 -14.76 -10.63
N SER A 180 -6.99 -14.14 -9.90
CA SER A 180 -8.41 -14.50 -9.97
C SER A 180 -8.95 -14.46 -11.40
N ILE A 181 -8.47 -13.54 -12.23
CA ILE A 181 -8.79 -13.44 -13.66
C ILE A 181 -8.47 -14.74 -14.41
N ILE A 182 -7.37 -15.38 -14.03
CA ILE A 182 -6.95 -16.66 -14.62
C ILE A 182 -7.74 -17.80 -13.98
N TYR A 183 -7.91 -17.80 -12.64
CA TYR A 183 -8.67 -18.84 -11.94
C TYR A 183 -10.11 -18.99 -12.45
N GLU A 184 -10.79 -17.91 -12.77
CA GLU A 184 -12.15 -17.92 -13.32
C GLU A 184 -12.24 -18.67 -14.65
N LYS A 185 -11.16 -18.69 -15.45
CA LYS A 185 -11.10 -19.45 -16.71
C LYS A 185 -11.06 -20.97 -16.48
N PHE A 186 -10.71 -21.42 -15.28
CA PHE A 186 -10.59 -22.82 -14.88
C PHE A 186 -11.70 -23.28 -13.92
N ASP A 187 -12.84 -22.58 -13.89
CA ASP A 187 -13.99 -22.99 -13.07
C ASP A 187 -14.64 -24.28 -13.56
N ASP A 188 -14.50 -24.61 -14.84
CA ASP A 188 -14.86 -25.90 -15.40
C ASP A 188 -13.71 -26.90 -15.16
N GLU A 189 -13.96 -27.93 -14.33
CA GLU A 189 -12.98 -28.97 -13.97
C GLU A 189 -12.45 -29.80 -15.18
N LYS A 190 -13.08 -29.69 -16.33
CA LYS A 190 -12.66 -30.36 -17.56
C LYS A 190 -11.56 -29.62 -18.31
N LYS A 191 -11.23 -28.41 -17.93
CA LYS A 191 -10.21 -27.62 -18.59
C LYS A 191 -8.82 -28.03 -18.12
N ASP A 192 -7.91 -28.16 -19.08
CA ASP A 192 -6.51 -28.48 -18.86
C ASP A 192 -5.67 -27.19 -18.72
N ILE A 193 -4.51 -27.26 -18.05
CA ILE A 193 -3.59 -26.14 -17.88
C ILE A 193 -3.08 -25.57 -19.21
N SER A 194 -3.09 -26.37 -20.27
CA SER A 194 -2.76 -25.93 -21.64
C SER A 194 -3.67 -24.81 -22.18
N LEU A 195 -4.82 -24.54 -21.50
CA LEU A 195 -5.62 -23.37 -21.80
C LEU A 195 -4.80 -22.07 -21.67
N LEU A 196 -3.75 -22.05 -20.85
CA LEU A 196 -2.86 -20.89 -20.74
C LEU A 196 -2.11 -20.59 -22.05
N ASP A 197 -1.87 -21.58 -22.91
CA ASP A 197 -1.25 -21.37 -24.23
C ASP A 197 -2.18 -20.64 -25.20
N SER A 198 -3.48 -20.72 -24.97
CA SER A 198 -4.52 -20.08 -25.80
C SER A 198 -4.95 -18.71 -25.30
N LEU A 199 -4.33 -18.20 -24.20
CA LEU A 199 -4.62 -16.86 -23.70
C LEU A 199 -4.18 -15.80 -24.71
N ASP A 200 -4.90 -14.68 -24.68
CA ASP A 200 -4.60 -13.52 -25.51
C ASP A 200 -3.11 -13.16 -25.46
N SER A 201 -2.57 -12.79 -26.62
CA SER A 201 -1.16 -12.35 -26.73
C SER A 201 -0.82 -11.19 -25.79
N ASP A 202 -1.82 -10.45 -25.32
CA ASP A 202 -1.68 -9.32 -24.41
C ASP A 202 -1.92 -9.69 -22.94
N ILE A 203 -2.07 -11.00 -22.62
CA ILE A 203 -2.36 -11.43 -21.24
C ILE A 203 -1.33 -10.91 -20.23
N SER A 204 -0.05 -10.89 -20.60
CA SER A 204 1.02 -10.35 -19.77
C SER A 204 0.77 -8.86 -19.46
N LYS A 205 0.41 -8.06 -20.46
CA LYS A 205 0.05 -6.65 -20.29
C LYS A 205 -1.15 -6.46 -19.37
N ILE A 206 -2.20 -7.27 -19.56
CA ILE A 206 -3.42 -7.24 -18.74
C ILE A 206 -3.08 -7.55 -17.29
N LEU A 207 -2.32 -8.61 -17.04
CA LEU A 207 -1.96 -9.04 -15.68
C LEU A 207 -1.03 -8.06 -14.99
N ILE A 208 -0.05 -7.50 -15.70
CA ILE A 208 0.84 -6.47 -15.15
C ILE A 208 0.04 -5.21 -14.77
N THR A 209 -0.86 -4.75 -15.64
CA THR A 209 -1.71 -3.60 -15.35
C THR A 209 -2.55 -3.87 -14.11
N LYS A 210 -3.25 -5.01 -14.08
CA LYS A 210 -4.12 -5.39 -12.96
C LYS A 210 -3.34 -5.58 -11.66
N TYR A 211 -2.14 -6.13 -11.74
CA TYR A 211 -1.27 -6.30 -10.58
C TYR A 211 -0.85 -4.95 -9.97
N ILE A 212 -0.41 -3.99 -10.79
CA ILE A 212 -0.04 -2.65 -10.31
C ILE A 212 -1.23 -1.94 -9.66
N GLU A 213 -2.43 -2.00 -10.28
CA GLU A 213 -3.68 -1.48 -9.72
C GLU A 213 -3.96 -2.08 -8.34
N THR A 214 -3.94 -3.40 -8.28
CA THR A 214 -4.28 -4.16 -7.08
C THR A 214 -3.26 -3.93 -5.97
N PHE A 215 -1.96 -3.90 -6.30
CA PHE A 215 -0.92 -3.64 -5.31
C PHE A 215 -1.05 -2.24 -4.68
N ILE A 216 -1.26 -1.20 -5.49
CA ILE A 216 -1.41 0.16 -4.96
C ILE A 216 -2.64 0.26 -4.05
N TYR A 217 -3.74 -0.39 -4.41
CA TYR A 217 -4.95 -0.45 -3.58
C TYR A 217 -4.72 -1.24 -2.28
N GLU A 218 -4.17 -2.46 -2.36
CA GLU A 218 -3.93 -3.30 -1.20
C GLU A 218 -2.97 -2.65 -0.20
N ARG A 219 -1.96 -1.96 -0.71
CA ARG A 219 -1.04 -1.20 0.12
C ARG A 219 -1.72 -0.03 0.84
N LEU A 220 -2.57 0.72 0.14
CA LEU A 220 -3.37 1.78 0.76
C LEU A 220 -4.27 1.22 1.87
N ILE A 221 -4.98 0.12 1.62
CA ILE A 221 -5.84 -0.51 2.63
C ILE A 221 -5.02 -1.07 3.80
N HIS A 222 -3.88 -1.67 3.54
CA HIS A 222 -2.98 -2.15 4.59
C HIS A 222 -2.54 -1.00 5.53
N ASP A 223 -2.18 0.17 4.96
CA ASP A 223 -1.59 1.26 5.72
C ASP A 223 -2.63 2.14 6.44
N VAL A 224 -3.80 2.37 5.82
CA VAL A 224 -4.79 3.31 6.37
C VAL A 224 -6.23 2.77 6.41
N GLY A 225 -6.47 1.51 6.04
CA GLY A 225 -7.80 0.89 6.01
C GLY A 225 -8.50 0.85 7.36
N SER A 226 -7.74 0.72 8.46
CA SER A 226 -8.28 0.79 9.83
C SER A 226 -9.04 2.09 10.10
N ARG A 227 -8.77 3.17 9.38
CA ARG A 227 -9.52 4.43 9.47
C ARG A 227 -10.89 4.34 8.81
N ILE A 228 -11.03 3.51 7.79
CA ILE A 228 -12.32 3.25 7.14
C ILE A 228 -13.21 2.50 8.13
N GLU A 229 -12.71 1.40 8.70
CA GLU A 229 -13.44 0.58 9.67
C GLU A 229 -13.88 1.40 10.90
N LYS A 230 -12.99 2.23 11.46
CA LYS A 230 -13.26 3.05 12.65
C LYS A 230 -14.21 4.23 12.40
N LYS A 231 -14.33 4.73 11.17
CA LYS A 231 -15.03 6.01 10.88
C LYS A 231 -16.22 5.85 9.95
N ALA A 232 -16.38 4.75 9.25
CA ALA A 232 -17.58 4.45 8.51
C ALA A 232 -18.77 4.23 9.48
N GLU A 233 -19.95 4.59 9.03
CA GLU A 233 -21.19 4.49 9.81
C GLU A 233 -21.50 3.02 10.20
N ASN A 234 -21.20 2.10 9.28
CA ASN A 234 -21.41 0.66 9.45
C ASN A 234 -20.56 -0.12 8.44
N SER A 235 -20.57 -1.45 8.52
CA SER A 235 -19.78 -2.33 7.64
C SER A 235 -20.13 -2.19 6.15
N ASN A 236 -21.39 -1.96 5.81
CA ASN A 236 -21.80 -1.74 4.42
C ASN A 236 -21.25 -0.41 3.87
N ALA A 237 -21.24 0.64 4.69
CA ALA A 237 -20.62 1.91 4.33
C ALA A 237 -19.09 1.75 4.17
N ALA A 238 -18.44 0.99 5.05
CA ALA A 238 -17.01 0.68 4.92
C ALA A 238 -16.70 -0.04 3.59
N ALA A 239 -17.44 -1.11 3.29
CA ALA A 239 -17.28 -1.87 2.04
C ALA A 239 -17.52 -1.00 0.79
N LYS A 240 -18.50 -0.08 0.84
CA LYS A 240 -18.75 0.88 -0.25
C LYS A 240 -17.57 1.82 -0.45
N ILE A 241 -17.00 2.36 0.63
CA ILE A 241 -15.84 3.26 0.60
C ILE A 241 -14.62 2.54 0.00
N GLU A 242 -14.34 1.31 0.42
CA GLU A 242 -13.26 0.50 -0.11
C GLU A 242 -13.44 0.23 -1.61
N LYS A 243 -14.65 -0.12 -2.04
CA LYS A 243 -14.99 -0.29 -3.45
C LYS A 243 -14.74 0.99 -4.24
N GLU A 244 -15.18 2.14 -3.75
CA GLU A 244 -14.99 3.43 -4.42
C GLU A 244 -13.50 3.82 -4.51
N LEU A 245 -12.69 3.51 -3.51
CA LEU A 245 -11.23 3.71 -3.53
C LEU A 245 -10.57 2.80 -4.56
N LYS A 246 -10.98 1.53 -4.60
CA LYS A 246 -10.49 0.54 -5.56
C LYS A 246 -10.75 1.00 -6.99
N GLU A 247 -11.99 1.31 -7.32
CA GLU A 247 -12.40 1.78 -8.65
C GLU A 247 -11.67 3.06 -9.07
N TYR A 248 -11.45 3.98 -8.12
CA TYR A 248 -10.70 5.20 -8.39
C TYR A 248 -9.23 4.92 -8.74
N ILE A 249 -8.56 4.07 -7.97
CA ILE A 249 -7.17 3.67 -8.22
C ILE A 249 -7.06 2.92 -9.55
N GLU A 250 -7.91 1.92 -9.77
CA GLU A 250 -7.94 1.14 -11.02
C GLU A 250 -8.10 2.05 -12.24
N THR A 251 -9.05 2.99 -12.22
CA THR A 251 -9.27 3.93 -13.33
C THR A 251 -8.05 4.81 -13.61
N LYS A 252 -7.42 5.33 -12.56
CA LYS A 252 -6.25 6.20 -12.72
C LYS A 252 -5.02 5.44 -13.22
N VAL A 253 -4.78 4.26 -12.67
CA VAL A 253 -3.63 3.42 -13.02
C VAL A 253 -3.78 2.85 -14.43
N SER A 254 -4.93 2.26 -14.78
CA SER A 254 -5.16 1.71 -16.12
C SER A 254 -5.02 2.77 -17.21
N THR A 255 -5.57 3.97 -16.97
CA THR A 255 -5.40 5.09 -17.91
C THR A 255 -3.94 5.48 -18.09
N THR A 256 -3.16 5.49 -16.99
CA THR A 256 -1.73 5.84 -17.03
C THR A 256 -0.91 4.79 -17.78
N LEU A 257 -1.27 3.52 -17.66
CA LEU A 257 -0.53 2.40 -18.24
C LEU A 257 -0.99 2.00 -19.65
N LYS A 258 -2.10 2.55 -20.14
CA LYS A 258 -2.75 2.17 -21.40
C LYS A 258 -1.77 2.06 -22.59
N ASP A 259 -0.94 3.08 -22.75
CA ASP A 259 -0.02 3.20 -23.89
C ASP A 259 1.44 2.87 -23.51
N LYS A 260 1.66 2.21 -22.36
CA LYS A 260 3.00 1.81 -21.95
C LYS A 260 3.40 0.47 -22.55
N PRO A 261 4.69 0.28 -22.85
CA PRO A 261 5.19 -0.97 -23.46
C PRO A 261 5.38 -2.06 -22.40
N LEU A 262 4.27 -2.52 -21.79
CA LEU A 262 4.32 -3.50 -20.70
C LEU A 262 4.76 -4.90 -21.17
N SER A 263 4.61 -5.21 -22.44
CA SER A 263 5.00 -6.50 -23.02
C SER A 263 6.51 -6.75 -23.06
N ILE A 264 7.33 -5.70 -22.87
CA ILE A 264 8.80 -5.83 -22.79
C ILE A 264 9.31 -6.07 -21.36
N ILE A 265 8.42 -6.09 -20.37
CA ILE A 265 8.83 -6.30 -18.98
C ILE A 265 9.18 -7.77 -18.78
N ASN A 266 10.48 -8.03 -18.66
CA ASN A 266 11.06 -9.32 -18.30
C ASN A 266 12.49 -9.08 -17.76
N SER A 267 13.08 -10.09 -17.12
CA SER A 267 14.40 -10.00 -16.48
C SER A 267 15.55 -9.76 -17.46
N GLU A 268 15.38 -10.13 -18.74
CA GLU A 268 16.39 -9.90 -19.79
C GLU A 268 16.41 -8.44 -20.27
N THR A 269 15.36 -7.68 -19.99
CA THR A 269 15.28 -6.26 -20.40
C THR A 269 16.27 -5.44 -19.61
N LYS A 270 17.14 -4.74 -20.33
CA LYS A 270 18.14 -3.87 -19.70
C LYS A 270 17.48 -2.84 -18.79
N ASN A 271 17.98 -2.75 -17.55
CA ASN A 271 17.46 -1.84 -16.52
C ASN A 271 15.96 -2.01 -16.20
N VAL A 272 15.43 -3.23 -16.29
CA VAL A 272 14.01 -3.52 -16.05
C VAL A 272 13.51 -3.00 -14.70
N ASN A 273 14.31 -3.09 -13.64
CA ASN A 273 13.93 -2.56 -12.33
C ASN A 273 13.65 -1.05 -12.38
N VAL A 274 14.51 -0.27 -13.08
CA VAL A 274 14.32 1.17 -13.25
C VAL A 274 13.09 1.46 -14.10
N LEU A 275 12.87 0.68 -15.16
CA LEU A 275 11.68 0.77 -16.00
C LEU A 275 10.41 0.57 -15.18
N VAL A 276 10.33 -0.51 -14.41
CA VAL A 276 9.15 -0.86 -13.62
C VAL A 276 8.96 0.13 -12.46
N GLU A 277 10.03 0.54 -11.76
CA GLU A 277 9.96 1.61 -10.76
C GLU A 277 9.38 2.90 -11.36
N GLY A 278 9.81 3.26 -12.57
CA GLY A 278 9.27 4.41 -13.29
C GLY A 278 7.78 4.31 -13.61
N LEU A 279 7.26 3.10 -13.89
CA LEU A 279 5.82 2.88 -14.07
C LEU A 279 5.06 3.10 -12.74
N TYR A 280 5.55 2.54 -11.64
CA TYR A 280 4.97 2.80 -10.30
C TYR A 280 5.00 4.28 -9.95
N GLN A 281 6.11 4.98 -10.23
CA GLN A 281 6.22 6.42 -9.98
C GLN A 281 5.17 7.20 -10.77
N GLN A 282 4.94 6.89 -12.05
CA GLN A 282 3.91 7.53 -12.86
C GLN A 282 2.51 7.27 -12.31
N CYS A 283 2.21 6.03 -11.88
CA CYS A 283 0.94 5.68 -11.26
C CYS A 283 0.72 6.44 -9.94
N TYR A 284 1.73 6.47 -9.07
CA TYR A 284 1.64 7.26 -7.84
C TYR A 284 1.53 8.76 -8.11
N LYS A 285 2.19 9.27 -9.16
CA LYS A 285 2.13 10.69 -9.54
C LYS A 285 0.72 11.15 -9.89
N VAL A 286 -0.02 10.39 -10.70
CA VAL A 286 -1.41 10.74 -11.04
C VAL A 286 -2.38 10.61 -9.86
N LEU A 287 -2.04 9.80 -8.85
CA LEU A 287 -2.78 9.68 -7.61
C LEU A 287 -2.42 10.80 -6.62
N GLU A 288 -1.18 11.30 -6.66
CA GLU A 288 -0.70 12.40 -5.83
C GLU A 288 -1.24 13.75 -6.31
N ASP A 289 -1.29 13.96 -7.63
CA ASP A 289 -1.69 15.21 -8.24
C ASP A 289 -3.20 15.42 -8.08
N GLN A 290 -3.57 16.62 -7.65
CA GLN A 290 -4.97 17.04 -7.46
C GLN A 290 -5.51 17.73 -8.75
N LEU A 291 -5.19 17.20 -9.92
CA LEU A 291 -5.70 17.74 -11.19
C LEU A 291 -7.16 17.38 -11.43
#